data_89646aca101d53bc563b3af863f5a1b5
#
_entry.id   89646aca101d53bc563b3af863f5a1b5
#
_cell.length_a   1.000
_cell.length_b   1.000
_cell.length_c   1.000
_cell.angle_alpha   90.00
_cell.angle_beta   90.00
_cell.angle_gamma   90.00
#
_symmetry.space_group_name_H-M   'P 1'
#
loop_
_entity.id
_entity.type
_entity.pdbx_description
1 polymer ?
#
loop_
_entity_poly.entity_id
_entity_poly.type
_entity_poly.pdbx_seq_one_letter_code
_entity_poly.pdbx_strand_id
1 'polypeptide(L)'
;MLIQYLYTITGSEIFDSRLFRAGCAAVLAAFFVFLTMPRYIAFLKKIGATSDFKENAPPIMGGALLVVIVLTVSCITAIFNGYTISALAIFVLYSLVGSLDDIAKIRTKKLVASGKISKKDYEEKADGMGATTRLILYFLFGSIIAVLCYKLIPDLRGNLYVPFVKPDLWYPYLPNWLFVAFITFVITASANGTNFTDGIDSLVSVPLITGMFFVGVVAYVSGNAIFSDYLHVPYLRGCDELFPIAMASIGALLAYLWFNSPPAEIYMG
;
A
#
# COMPACT_ATOMS: atom_id res chain seq x y z
N MET A 1 5.48 8.07 -16.72
CA MET A 1 5.46 9.26 -17.63
C MET A 1 6.81 9.92 -17.80
N LEU A 2 7.52 10.32 -16.76
CA LEU A 2 8.85 10.96 -16.93
C LEU A 2 9.84 10.03 -17.64
N ILE A 3 9.86 8.77 -17.26
CA ILE A 3 10.77 7.77 -17.85
C ILE A 3 10.42 7.47 -19.31
N GLN A 4 9.13 7.43 -19.69
CA GLN A 4 8.73 7.33 -21.09
C GLN A 4 9.20 8.54 -21.91
N TYR A 5 9.11 9.74 -21.33
CA TYR A 5 9.63 10.95 -21.95
C TYR A 5 11.14 10.90 -22.14
N LEU A 6 11.88 10.40 -21.12
CA LEU A 6 13.33 10.17 -21.23
C LEU A 6 13.67 9.15 -22.32
N TYR A 7 12.91 8.05 -22.41
CA TYR A 7 13.06 7.06 -23.49
C TYR A 7 12.88 7.72 -24.87
N THR A 8 11.83 8.53 -25.02
CA THR A 8 11.53 9.21 -26.29
C THR A 8 12.64 10.20 -26.72
N ILE A 9 13.27 10.88 -25.74
CA ILE A 9 14.33 11.85 -26.04
C ILE A 9 15.68 11.19 -26.26
N THR A 10 16.03 10.21 -25.43
CA THR A 10 17.38 9.60 -25.45
C THR A 10 17.48 8.42 -26.40
N GLY A 11 16.37 7.79 -26.77
CA GLY A 11 16.34 6.52 -27.52
C GLY A 11 16.95 5.34 -26.79
N SER A 12 17.26 5.48 -25.50
CA SER A 12 17.94 4.44 -24.73
C SER A 12 16.95 3.44 -24.13
N GLU A 13 17.05 2.16 -24.52
CA GLU A 13 16.20 1.06 -24.06
C GLU A 13 16.28 0.80 -22.54
N ILE A 14 17.30 1.33 -21.87
CA ILE A 14 17.46 1.18 -20.42
C ILE A 14 16.26 1.77 -19.66
N PHE A 15 15.69 2.87 -20.18
CA PHE A 15 14.52 3.52 -19.58
C PHE A 15 13.22 2.74 -19.79
N ASP A 16 13.16 1.83 -20.77
CA ASP A 16 12.03 0.93 -20.95
C ASP A 16 12.14 -0.32 -20.06
N SER A 17 13.35 -0.65 -19.60
CA SER A 17 13.59 -1.81 -18.72
C SER A 17 12.84 -1.70 -17.40
N ARG A 18 11.95 -2.68 -17.13
CA ARG A 18 11.19 -2.77 -15.88
C ARG A 18 12.09 -2.90 -14.65
N LEU A 19 13.16 -3.69 -14.78
CA LEU A 19 14.14 -3.88 -13.69
C LEU A 19 14.87 -2.58 -13.36
N PHE A 20 15.33 -1.83 -14.36
CA PHE A 20 15.96 -0.53 -14.14
C PHE A 20 15.01 0.45 -13.45
N ARG A 21 13.78 0.55 -13.94
CA ARG A 21 12.75 1.42 -13.36
C ARG A 21 12.38 1.03 -11.94
N ALA A 22 12.31 -0.27 -11.65
CA ALA A 22 12.05 -0.79 -10.31
C ALA A 22 13.21 -0.49 -9.34
N GLY A 23 14.47 -0.64 -9.78
CA GLY A 23 15.64 -0.26 -9.00
C GLY A 23 15.66 1.25 -8.69
N CYS A 24 15.41 2.07 -9.72
CA CYS A 24 15.27 3.53 -9.52
C CYS A 24 14.12 3.88 -8.56
N ALA A 25 12.99 3.18 -8.66
CA ALA A 25 11.84 3.40 -7.78
C ALA A 25 12.19 3.14 -6.32
N ALA A 26 12.86 2.03 -6.02
CA ALA A 26 13.28 1.69 -4.65
C ALA A 26 14.24 2.75 -4.07
N VAL A 27 15.28 3.12 -4.85
CA VAL A 27 16.29 4.09 -4.41
C VAL A 27 15.68 5.48 -4.21
N LEU A 28 14.85 5.94 -5.16
CA LEU A 28 14.19 7.25 -5.07
C LEU A 28 13.22 7.29 -3.88
N ALA A 29 12.43 6.25 -3.66
CA ALA A 29 11.50 6.21 -2.54
C ALA A 29 12.24 6.23 -1.20
N ALA A 30 13.29 5.41 -1.04
CA ALA A 30 14.13 5.42 0.16
C ALA A 30 14.77 6.80 0.40
N PHE A 31 15.33 7.40 -0.64
CA PHE A 31 15.96 8.74 -0.57
C PHE A 31 14.94 9.80 -0.12
N PHE A 32 13.75 9.83 -0.72
CA PHE A 32 12.73 10.81 -0.33
C PHE A 32 12.23 10.60 1.11
N VAL A 33 12.11 9.35 1.58
CA VAL A 33 11.76 9.09 2.98
C VAL A 33 12.84 9.63 3.91
N PHE A 34 14.12 9.31 3.69
CA PHE A 34 15.22 9.82 4.52
C PHE A 34 15.28 11.35 4.53
N LEU A 35 15.03 11.99 3.40
CA LEU A 35 15.08 13.44 3.28
C LEU A 35 13.92 14.15 3.99
N THR A 36 12.71 13.57 3.90
CA THR A 36 11.48 14.26 4.34
C THR A 36 11.02 13.85 5.73
N MET A 37 11.28 12.61 6.15
CA MET A 37 10.79 12.07 7.41
C MET A 37 11.18 12.91 8.66
N PRO A 38 12.42 13.39 8.83
CA PRO A 38 12.76 14.20 10.01
C PRO A 38 11.94 15.49 10.12
N ARG A 39 11.70 16.16 8.96
CA ARG A 39 10.86 17.36 8.92
C ARG A 39 9.41 17.04 9.21
N TYR A 40 8.92 15.91 8.70
CA TYR A 40 7.56 15.46 8.92
C TYR A 40 7.31 15.08 10.37
N ILE A 41 8.24 14.39 11.04
CA ILE A 41 8.20 14.10 12.48
C ILE A 41 8.13 15.40 13.30
N ALA A 42 8.97 16.38 12.99
CA ALA A 42 8.95 17.68 13.66
C ALA A 42 7.61 18.41 13.48
N PHE A 43 7.03 18.35 12.27
CA PHE A 43 5.71 18.90 11.99
C PHE A 43 4.61 18.20 12.82
N LEU A 44 4.59 16.87 12.83
CA LEU A 44 3.61 16.08 13.59
C LEU A 44 3.70 16.33 15.10
N LYS A 45 4.91 16.44 15.65
CA LYS A 45 5.14 16.80 17.06
C LYS A 45 4.58 18.20 17.37
N LYS A 46 4.79 19.17 16.48
CA LYS A 46 4.26 20.55 16.64
C LYS A 46 2.74 20.61 16.69
N ILE A 47 2.04 19.77 15.89
CA ILE A 47 0.57 19.71 15.91
C ILE A 47 -0.01 18.80 16.99
N GLY A 48 0.87 18.10 17.74
CA GLY A 48 0.48 17.17 18.80
C GLY A 48 -0.21 15.91 18.29
N ALA A 49 0.26 15.39 17.13
CA ALA A 49 -0.29 14.19 16.48
C ALA A 49 0.22 12.92 17.16
N THR A 50 -0.13 12.69 18.42
CA THR A 50 0.24 11.50 19.19
C THR A 50 -1.00 10.80 19.72
N SER A 51 -1.00 9.47 19.77
CA SER A 51 -2.09 8.67 20.36
C SER A 51 -1.89 8.44 21.87
N ASP A 52 -0.65 8.47 22.36
CA ASP A 52 -0.33 8.26 23.78
C ASP A 52 -0.39 9.57 24.58
N PHE A 53 -0.70 9.47 25.88
CA PHE A 53 -0.71 10.58 26.84
C PHE A 53 0.63 10.80 27.51
N LYS A 54 1.65 10.00 27.21
CA LYS A 54 3.01 10.17 27.75
C LYS A 54 3.68 11.42 27.19
N GLU A 55 4.45 12.12 28.03
CA GLU A 55 5.35 13.15 27.57
C GLU A 55 6.37 12.58 26.58
N ASN A 56 6.56 13.23 25.44
CA ASN A 56 7.46 12.80 24.37
C ASN A 56 7.07 11.50 23.64
N ALA A 57 5.80 11.09 23.67
CA ALA A 57 5.36 9.97 22.86
C ALA A 57 5.62 10.21 21.37
N PRO A 58 6.05 9.19 20.61
CA PRO A 58 6.22 9.29 19.17
C PRO A 58 4.90 9.72 18.48
N PRO A 59 4.99 10.55 17.42
CA PRO A 59 3.80 10.88 16.63
C PRO A 59 3.31 9.68 15.83
N ILE A 60 2.01 9.68 15.53
CA ILE A 60 1.35 8.75 14.60
C ILE A 60 1.22 9.40 13.22
N MET A 61 0.73 8.65 12.21
CA MET A 61 0.53 9.05 10.80
C MET A 61 1.79 8.97 9.93
N GLY A 62 2.79 8.16 10.29
CA GLY A 62 3.96 7.92 9.44
C GLY A 62 3.62 7.35 8.07
N GLY A 63 2.60 6.50 8.01
CA GLY A 63 2.10 5.89 6.78
C GLY A 63 1.59 6.90 5.74
N ALA A 64 1.03 8.02 6.16
CA ALA A 64 0.55 9.05 5.23
C ALA A 64 1.68 9.62 4.37
N LEU A 65 2.86 9.89 4.94
CA LEU A 65 4.02 10.33 4.17
C LEU A 65 4.51 9.23 3.22
N LEU A 66 4.56 7.98 3.69
CA LEU A 66 4.98 6.84 2.85
C LEU A 66 4.10 6.71 1.60
N VAL A 67 2.79 6.80 1.77
CA VAL A 67 1.84 6.73 0.64
C VAL A 67 2.09 7.86 -0.35
N VAL A 68 2.27 9.10 0.10
CA VAL A 68 2.57 10.24 -0.79
C VAL A 68 3.85 10.00 -1.57
N ILE A 69 4.90 9.49 -0.93
CA ILE A 69 6.18 9.21 -1.59
C ILE A 69 6.03 8.06 -2.60
N VAL A 70 5.37 6.95 -2.22
CA VAL A 70 5.14 5.82 -3.13
C VAL A 70 4.33 6.25 -4.35
N LEU A 71 3.26 7.03 -4.16
CA LEU A 71 2.46 7.56 -5.27
C LEU A 71 3.30 8.45 -6.19
N THR A 72 4.07 9.38 -5.62
CA THR A 72 4.92 10.30 -6.40
C THR A 72 5.97 9.55 -7.21
N VAL A 73 6.69 8.62 -6.58
CA VAL A 73 7.72 7.81 -7.25
C VAL A 73 7.11 6.89 -8.30
N SER A 74 5.96 6.28 -8.01
CA SER A 74 5.23 5.45 -8.98
C SER A 74 4.78 6.26 -10.20
N CYS A 75 4.32 7.49 -10.02
CA CYS A 75 4.00 8.40 -11.14
C CYS A 75 5.21 8.71 -12.03
N ILE A 76 6.41 8.69 -11.46
CA ILE A 76 7.67 8.92 -12.20
C ILE A 76 8.10 7.65 -12.93
N THR A 77 8.03 6.49 -12.28
CA THR A 77 8.71 5.26 -12.69
C THR A 77 7.83 4.22 -13.38
N ALA A 78 6.53 4.16 -13.07
CA ALA A 78 5.61 3.19 -13.65
C ALA A 78 4.92 3.71 -14.92
N ILE A 79 4.55 2.78 -15.81
CA ILE A 79 3.69 3.04 -16.96
C ILE A 79 2.24 2.76 -16.54
N PHE A 80 1.34 3.73 -16.80
CA PHE A 80 -0.06 3.60 -16.40
C PHE A 80 -0.83 2.65 -17.30
N ASN A 81 -1.43 1.64 -16.67
CA ASN A 81 -2.37 0.68 -17.26
C ASN A 81 -3.42 0.28 -16.24
N GLY A 82 -4.30 -0.67 -16.57
CA GLY A 82 -5.36 -1.12 -15.66
C GLY A 82 -4.84 -1.65 -14.33
N TYR A 83 -3.70 -2.36 -14.33
CA TYR A 83 -3.08 -2.91 -13.11
C TYR A 83 -2.53 -1.79 -12.22
N THR A 84 -1.72 -0.90 -12.78
CA THR A 84 -1.09 0.19 -12.03
C THR A 84 -2.12 1.18 -11.49
N ILE A 85 -3.14 1.53 -12.27
CA ILE A 85 -4.23 2.42 -11.82
C ILE A 85 -4.99 1.78 -10.66
N SER A 86 -5.33 0.49 -10.75
CA SER A 86 -6.02 -0.22 -9.68
C SER A 86 -5.17 -0.30 -8.41
N ALA A 87 -3.87 -0.59 -8.53
CA ALA A 87 -2.95 -0.63 -7.39
C ALA A 87 -2.81 0.73 -6.72
N LEU A 88 -2.60 1.81 -7.49
CA LEU A 88 -2.49 3.16 -6.94
C LEU A 88 -3.81 3.63 -6.31
N ALA A 89 -4.97 3.23 -6.87
CA ALA A 89 -6.26 3.51 -6.27
C ALA A 89 -6.43 2.82 -4.90
N ILE A 90 -5.92 1.60 -4.72
CA ILE A 90 -5.87 0.93 -3.40
C ILE A 90 -5.07 1.79 -2.42
N PHE A 91 -3.85 2.22 -2.77
CA PHE A 91 -3.03 3.08 -1.91
C PHE A 91 -3.78 4.34 -1.49
N VAL A 92 -4.44 5.03 -2.42
CA VAL A 92 -5.19 6.26 -2.11
C VAL A 92 -6.38 5.97 -1.21
N LEU A 93 -7.25 5.04 -1.57
CA LEU A 93 -8.51 4.83 -0.85
C LEU A 93 -8.29 4.25 0.56
N TYR A 94 -7.37 3.30 0.71
CA TYR A 94 -7.10 2.73 2.02
C TYR A 94 -6.27 3.66 2.91
N SER A 95 -5.38 4.48 2.34
CA SER A 95 -4.69 5.51 3.11
C SER A 95 -5.63 6.60 3.63
N LEU A 96 -6.71 6.91 2.88
CA LEU A 96 -7.76 7.80 3.38
C LEU A 96 -8.44 7.23 4.63
N VAL A 97 -8.76 5.92 4.65
CA VAL A 97 -9.35 5.29 5.84
C VAL A 97 -8.39 5.35 7.02
N GLY A 98 -7.11 5.00 6.84
CA GLY A 98 -6.10 5.09 7.90
C GLY A 98 -5.93 6.52 8.41
N SER A 99 -5.83 7.49 7.50
CA SER A 99 -5.71 8.90 7.89
C SER A 99 -6.94 9.42 8.66
N LEU A 100 -8.15 8.98 8.30
CA LEU A 100 -9.37 9.33 9.03
C LEU A 100 -9.36 8.72 10.44
N ASP A 101 -8.90 7.47 10.58
CA ASP A 101 -8.75 6.82 11.88
C ASP A 101 -7.76 7.57 12.79
N ASP A 102 -6.59 7.93 12.26
CA ASP A 102 -5.57 8.68 12.98
C ASP A 102 -6.04 10.08 13.37
N ILE A 103 -6.72 10.78 12.47
CA ILE A 103 -7.33 12.10 12.77
C ILE A 103 -8.38 11.96 13.89
N ALA A 104 -9.17 10.89 13.87
CA ALA A 104 -10.14 10.61 14.93
C ALA A 104 -9.44 10.41 16.28
N LYS A 105 -8.36 9.61 16.34
CA LYS A 105 -7.53 9.39 17.55
C LYS A 105 -6.99 10.72 18.09
N ILE A 106 -6.35 11.51 17.23
CA ILE A 106 -5.78 12.82 17.62
C ILE A 106 -6.87 13.78 18.14
N ARG A 107 -8.01 13.83 17.45
CA ARG A 107 -9.14 14.70 17.86
C ARG A 107 -9.73 14.31 19.21
N THR A 108 -9.96 13.00 19.42
CA THR A 108 -10.50 12.48 20.67
C THR A 108 -9.54 12.75 21.84
N LYS A 109 -8.22 12.55 21.63
CA LYS A 109 -7.20 12.89 22.61
C LYS A 109 -7.24 14.37 23.02
N LYS A 110 -7.37 15.29 22.04
CA LYS A 110 -7.50 16.74 22.33
C LYS A 110 -8.77 17.07 23.15
N LEU A 111 -9.87 16.34 22.91
CA LEU A 111 -11.11 16.49 23.69
C LEU A 111 -10.93 16.02 25.13
N VAL A 112 -10.20 14.93 25.37
CA VAL A 112 -9.83 14.48 26.74
C VAL A 112 -8.94 15.52 27.43
N ALA A 113 -7.93 16.03 26.75
CA ALA A 113 -7.03 17.05 27.30
C ALA A 113 -7.76 18.36 27.65
N SER A 114 -8.85 18.68 26.94
CA SER A 114 -9.71 19.85 27.25
C SER A 114 -10.79 19.56 28.31
N GLY A 115 -10.81 18.39 28.91
CA GLY A 115 -11.79 17.99 29.95
C GLY A 115 -13.22 17.75 29.46
N LYS A 116 -13.43 17.70 28.13
CA LYS A 116 -14.77 17.49 27.53
C LYS A 116 -15.19 16.00 27.52
N ILE A 117 -14.24 15.09 27.60
CA ILE A 117 -14.45 13.64 27.61
C ILE A 117 -13.60 13.07 28.74
N SER A 118 -14.15 12.07 29.48
CA SER A 118 -13.41 11.36 30.53
C SER A 118 -12.31 10.50 29.91
N LYS A 119 -11.17 10.38 30.62
CA LYS A 119 -10.09 9.46 30.24
C LYS A 119 -10.57 8.00 30.19
N LYS A 120 -11.50 7.63 31.07
CA LYS A 120 -12.12 6.31 31.10
C LYS A 120 -12.96 6.04 29.84
N ASP A 121 -13.75 7.03 29.39
CA ASP A 121 -14.53 6.93 28.15
C ASP A 121 -13.63 6.85 26.91
N TYR A 122 -12.44 7.44 26.96
CA TYR A 122 -11.44 7.33 25.91
C TYR A 122 -10.89 5.89 25.84
N GLU A 123 -10.50 5.30 26.96
CA GLU A 123 -9.95 3.94 27.03
C GLU A 123 -11.00 2.89 26.67
N GLU A 124 -12.29 3.11 26.96
CA GLU A 124 -13.38 2.18 26.66
C GLU A 124 -13.95 2.32 25.24
N LYS A 125 -13.97 3.51 24.68
CA LYS A 125 -14.74 3.80 23.44
C LYS A 125 -13.89 4.17 22.23
N ALA A 126 -12.65 4.55 22.41
CA ALA A 126 -12.05 5.36 21.37
C ALA A 126 -10.58 5.09 21.08
N ASP A 127 -10.32 3.97 20.52
CA ASP A 127 -9.09 3.84 19.75
C ASP A 127 -9.36 4.23 18.28
N GLY A 128 -9.66 5.52 18.05
CA GLY A 128 -9.92 6.05 16.72
C GLY A 128 -11.36 5.83 16.21
N MET A 129 -11.49 5.40 14.97
CA MET A 129 -12.78 5.10 14.34
C MET A 129 -13.31 3.74 14.82
N GLY A 130 -14.59 3.64 15.15
CA GLY A 130 -15.19 2.36 15.58
C GLY A 130 -14.90 1.24 14.58
N ALA A 131 -14.61 0.04 15.10
CA ALA A 131 -14.24 -1.14 14.30
C ALA A 131 -15.26 -1.45 13.18
N THR A 132 -16.56 -1.32 13.48
CA THR A 132 -17.64 -1.52 12.50
C THR A 132 -17.57 -0.49 11.36
N THR A 133 -17.36 0.80 11.67
CA THR A 133 -17.27 1.86 10.67
C THR A 133 -16.06 1.63 9.77
N ARG A 134 -14.93 1.29 10.34
CA ARG A 134 -13.70 0.97 9.59
C ARG A 134 -13.92 -0.22 8.66
N LEU A 135 -14.54 -1.29 9.14
CA LEU A 135 -14.87 -2.47 8.34
C LEU A 135 -15.82 -2.14 7.18
N ILE A 136 -16.84 -1.33 7.42
CA ILE A 136 -17.77 -0.88 6.36
C ILE A 136 -17.02 -0.09 5.28
N LEU A 137 -16.11 0.81 5.66
CA LEU A 137 -15.29 1.57 4.70
C LEU A 137 -14.34 0.67 3.91
N TYR A 138 -13.74 -0.35 4.55
CA TYR A 138 -12.92 -1.34 3.86
C TYR A 138 -13.72 -2.11 2.82
N PHE A 139 -14.93 -2.57 3.14
CA PHE A 139 -15.79 -3.25 2.18
C PHE A 139 -16.25 -2.32 1.05
N LEU A 140 -16.62 -1.08 1.36
CA LEU A 140 -17.02 -0.08 0.36
C LEU A 140 -15.88 0.18 -0.63
N PHE A 141 -14.71 0.52 -0.15
CA PHE A 141 -13.57 0.81 -1.01
C PHE A 141 -13.04 -0.44 -1.71
N GLY A 142 -13.02 -1.58 -1.03
CA GLY A 142 -12.71 -2.87 -1.64
C GLY A 142 -13.64 -3.19 -2.82
N SER A 143 -14.94 -2.93 -2.68
CA SER A 143 -15.91 -3.13 -3.77
C SER A 143 -15.66 -2.18 -4.95
N ILE A 144 -15.35 -0.92 -4.69
CA ILE A 144 -15.00 0.05 -5.73
C ILE A 144 -13.77 -0.44 -6.50
N ILE A 145 -12.72 -0.88 -5.79
CA ILE A 145 -11.50 -1.41 -6.42
C ILE A 145 -11.78 -2.69 -7.20
N ALA A 146 -12.58 -3.61 -6.67
CA ALA A 146 -12.93 -4.86 -7.35
C ALA A 146 -13.67 -4.59 -8.67
N VAL A 147 -14.60 -3.62 -8.68
CA VAL A 147 -15.28 -3.17 -9.90
C VAL A 147 -14.29 -2.48 -10.85
N LEU A 148 -13.35 -1.70 -10.34
CA LEU A 148 -12.30 -1.07 -11.15
C LEU A 148 -11.41 -2.11 -11.82
N CYS A 149 -10.92 -3.11 -11.07
CA CYS A 149 -10.17 -4.24 -11.62
C CYS A 149 -10.96 -4.98 -12.71
N TYR A 150 -12.23 -5.29 -12.44
CA TYR A 150 -13.11 -5.95 -13.42
C TYR A 150 -13.24 -5.16 -14.73
N LYS A 151 -13.31 -3.83 -14.65
CA LYS A 151 -13.47 -2.97 -15.83
C LYS A 151 -12.16 -2.73 -16.58
N LEU A 152 -11.06 -2.48 -15.86
CA LEU A 152 -9.80 -2.06 -16.44
C LEU A 152 -8.86 -3.21 -16.82
N ILE A 153 -9.09 -4.42 -16.27
CA ILE A 153 -8.22 -5.58 -16.50
C ILE A 153 -9.06 -6.74 -17.10
N PRO A 154 -9.28 -6.73 -18.43
CA PRO A 154 -10.11 -7.75 -19.07
C PRO A 154 -9.62 -9.18 -18.84
N ASP A 155 -8.30 -9.39 -18.77
CA ASP A 155 -7.68 -10.71 -18.61
C ASP A 155 -7.97 -11.37 -17.25
N LEU A 156 -8.35 -10.56 -16.24
CA LEU A 156 -8.72 -11.07 -14.92
C LEU A 156 -10.22 -11.35 -14.74
N ARG A 157 -11.07 -10.94 -15.68
CA ARG A 157 -12.53 -11.03 -15.53
C ARG A 157 -12.99 -12.47 -15.31
N GLY A 158 -13.38 -12.77 -14.08
CA GLY A 158 -13.89 -14.08 -13.68
C GLY A 158 -12.84 -15.20 -13.62
N ASN A 159 -11.64 -14.99 -14.12
CA ASN A 159 -10.58 -15.99 -14.07
C ASN A 159 -9.93 -16.00 -12.69
N LEU A 160 -9.90 -17.17 -12.06
CA LEU A 160 -9.19 -17.38 -10.81
C LEU A 160 -8.04 -18.36 -11.05
N TYR A 161 -6.82 -17.87 -10.94
CA TYR A 161 -5.62 -18.70 -11.08
C TYR A 161 -5.25 -19.29 -9.71
N VAL A 162 -5.26 -20.63 -9.65
CA VAL A 162 -4.97 -21.34 -8.42
C VAL A 162 -3.45 -21.58 -8.32
N PRO A 163 -2.78 -21.21 -7.23
CA PRO A 163 -1.37 -21.45 -7.06
C PRO A 163 -1.02 -22.93 -7.24
N PHE A 164 0.12 -23.23 -7.89
CA PHE A 164 0.65 -24.57 -8.16
C PHE A 164 -0.16 -25.41 -9.15
N VAL A 165 -1.22 -24.86 -9.75
CA VAL A 165 -1.97 -25.52 -10.83
C VAL A 165 -1.64 -24.82 -12.15
N LYS A 166 -1.25 -25.61 -13.17
CA LYS A 166 -0.99 -25.05 -14.49
C LYS A 166 -2.29 -24.45 -15.06
N PRO A 167 -2.24 -23.23 -15.62
CA PRO A 167 -3.43 -22.60 -16.20
C PRO A 167 -4.11 -23.46 -17.26
N ASP A 168 -3.34 -24.20 -18.08
CA ASP A 168 -3.87 -25.07 -19.14
C ASP A 168 -4.63 -26.29 -18.62
N LEU A 169 -4.39 -26.68 -17.35
CA LEU A 169 -5.04 -27.85 -16.75
C LEU A 169 -6.40 -27.48 -16.16
N TRP A 170 -6.46 -26.40 -15.42
CA TRP A 170 -7.69 -25.98 -14.76
C TRP A 170 -7.56 -24.58 -14.15
N TYR A 171 -8.52 -23.73 -14.42
CA TYR A 171 -8.77 -22.52 -13.69
C TYR A 171 -10.29 -22.30 -13.58
N PRO A 172 -10.83 -22.06 -12.38
CA PRO A 172 -12.24 -21.81 -12.21
C PRO A 172 -12.62 -20.44 -12.78
N TYR A 173 -13.77 -20.40 -13.46
CA TYR A 173 -14.38 -19.16 -13.90
C TYR A 173 -15.47 -18.75 -12.90
N LEU A 174 -15.32 -17.60 -12.29
CA LEU A 174 -16.30 -17.03 -11.38
C LEU A 174 -17.29 -16.13 -12.14
N PRO A 175 -18.60 -16.26 -11.89
CA PRO A 175 -19.57 -15.27 -12.37
C PRO A 175 -19.16 -13.86 -11.90
N ASN A 176 -19.49 -12.84 -12.71
CA ASN A 176 -19.03 -11.47 -12.47
C ASN A 176 -19.29 -10.96 -11.05
N TRP A 177 -20.48 -11.22 -10.50
CA TRP A 177 -20.83 -10.81 -9.15
C TRP A 177 -20.00 -11.53 -8.08
N LEU A 178 -19.71 -12.82 -8.29
CA LEU A 178 -18.89 -13.61 -7.36
C LEU A 178 -17.41 -13.21 -7.44
N PHE A 179 -16.91 -12.90 -8.63
CA PHE A 179 -15.56 -12.35 -8.82
C PHE A 179 -15.39 -11.03 -8.03
N VAL A 180 -16.32 -10.08 -8.19
CA VAL A 180 -16.29 -8.81 -7.46
C VAL A 180 -16.37 -9.03 -5.96
N ALA A 181 -17.28 -9.91 -5.49
CA ALA A 181 -17.41 -10.25 -4.08
C ALA A 181 -16.12 -10.88 -3.52
N PHE A 182 -15.52 -11.81 -4.26
CA PHE A 182 -14.27 -12.48 -3.87
C PHE A 182 -13.08 -11.49 -3.77
N ILE A 183 -12.87 -10.67 -4.79
CA ILE A 183 -11.81 -9.65 -4.76
C ILE A 183 -12.02 -8.63 -3.64
N THR A 184 -13.27 -8.19 -3.42
CA THR A 184 -13.62 -7.32 -2.29
C THR A 184 -13.24 -7.96 -0.97
N PHE A 185 -13.59 -9.24 -0.78
CA PHE A 185 -13.26 -9.98 0.44
C PHE A 185 -11.75 -10.08 0.63
N VAL A 186 -10.99 -10.44 -0.41
CA VAL A 186 -9.52 -10.59 -0.35
C VAL A 186 -8.86 -9.26 0.03
N ILE A 187 -9.23 -8.15 -0.63
CA ILE A 187 -8.68 -6.83 -0.33
C ILE A 187 -9.01 -6.43 1.11
N THR A 188 -10.27 -6.58 1.52
CA THR A 188 -10.73 -6.22 2.87
C THR A 188 -10.05 -7.06 3.94
N ALA A 189 -9.94 -8.37 3.74
CA ALA A 189 -9.28 -9.29 4.67
C ALA A 189 -7.79 -8.95 4.81
N SER A 190 -7.09 -8.68 3.71
CA SER A 190 -5.68 -8.30 3.70
C SER A 190 -5.46 -6.99 4.44
N ALA A 191 -6.27 -5.95 4.17
CA ALA A 191 -6.16 -4.67 4.83
C ALA A 191 -6.44 -4.76 6.33
N ASN A 192 -7.48 -5.50 6.72
CA ASN A 192 -7.83 -5.68 8.12
C ASN A 192 -6.77 -6.52 8.86
N GLY A 193 -6.24 -7.58 8.23
CA GLY A 193 -5.15 -8.39 8.78
C GLY A 193 -3.87 -7.57 8.99
N THR A 194 -3.49 -6.73 8.03
CA THR A 194 -2.33 -5.83 8.15
C THR A 194 -2.52 -4.84 9.29
N ASN A 195 -3.72 -4.26 9.44
CA ASN A 195 -4.02 -3.34 10.54
C ASN A 195 -3.92 -4.01 11.92
N PHE A 196 -4.33 -5.27 12.06
CA PHE A 196 -4.14 -6.01 13.31
C PHE A 196 -2.67 -6.32 13.60
N THR A 197 -1.85 -6.50 12.58
CA THR A 197 -0.41 -6.79 12.73
C THR A 197 0.37 -5.55 13.19
N ASP A 198 -0.13 -4.34 12.94
CA ASP A 198 0.51 -3.07 13.32
C ASP A 198 0.30 -2.73 14.81
N GLY A 199 0.55 -3.68 15.68
CA GLY A 199 0.40 -3.53 17.13
C GLY A 199 1.68 -3.28 17.91
N ILE A 200 2.85 -3.49 17.31
CA ILE A 200 4.17 -3.35 17.92
C ILE A 200 5.12 -2.68 16.91
N ASP A 201 6.02 -1.83 17.42
CA ASP A 201 7.01 -1.11 16.62
C ASP A 201 7.75 -2.03 15.64
N SER A 202 7.81 -1.64 14.39
CA SER A 202 8.47 -2.34 13.27
C SER A 202 7.83 -3.68 12.86
N LEU A 203 6.87 -4.23 13.60
CA LEU A 203 6.34 -5.58 13.35
C LEU A 203 5.69 -5.71 11.97
N VAL A 204 4.91 -4.74 11.54
CA VAL A 204 4.19 -4.81 10.26
C VAL A 204 5.10 -4.55 9.04
N SER A 205 6.16 -3.76 9.22
CA SER A 205 7.01 -3.31 8.10
C SER A 205 7.75 -4.47 7.42
N VAL A 206 8.29 -5.42 8.19
CA VAL A 206 9.04 -6.56 7.63
C VAL A 206 8.15 -7.53 6.83
N PRO A 207 6.99 -7.99 7.32
CA PRO A 207 6.04 -8.76 6.52
C PRO A 207 5.56 -8.04 5.26
N LEU A 208 5.35 -6.71 5.33
CA LEU A 208 4.97 -5.93 4.15
C LEU A 208 6.08 -5.90 3.10
N ILE A 209 7.35 -5.72 3.50
CA ILE A 209 8.49 -5.75 2.58
C ILE A 209 8.58 -7.10 1.88
N THR A 210 8.52 -8.21 2.64
CA THR A 210 8.60 -9.55 2.07
C THR A 210 7.41 -9.88 1.19
N GLY A 211 6.21 -9.51 1.60
CA GLY A 211 4.99 -9.67 0.81
C GLY A 211 5.02 -8.87 -0.49
N MET A 212 5.41 -7.60 -0.43
CA MET A 212 5.56 -6.75 -1.61
C MET A 212 6.62 -7.26 -2.57
N PHE A 213 7.74 -7.79 -2.05
CA PHE A 213 8.77 -8.41 -2.88
C PHE A 213 8.22 -9.63 -3.63
N PHE A 214 7.54 -10.54 -2.91
CA PHE A 214 6.96 -11.73 -3.52
C PHE A 214 5.91 -11.37 -4.59
N VAL A 215 4.96 -10.50 -4.27
CA VAL A 215 3.91 -10.06 -5.21
C VAL A 215 4.52 -9.33 -6.40
N GLY A 216 5.54 -8.50 -6.17
CA GLY A 216 6.28 -7.81 -7.22
C GLY A 216 6.96 -8.77 -8.19
N VAL A 217 7.64 -9.81 -7.69
CA VAL A 217 8.27 -10.85 -8.51
C VAL A 217 7.22 -11.62 -9.30
N VAL A 218 6.12 -12.04 -8.67
CA VAL A 218 5.02 -12.73 -9.37
C VAL A 218 4.45 -11.86 -10.48
N ALA A 219 4.21 -10.58 -10.22
CA ALA A 219 3.73 -9.64 -11.23
C ALA A 219 4.71 -9.48 -12.40
N TYR A 220 6.00 -9.37 -12.11
CA TYR A 220 7.06 -9.29 -13.12
C TYR A 220 7.12 -10.54 -14.01
N VAL A 221 7.05 -11.72 -13.39
CA VAL A 221 7.06 -13.02 -14.11
C VAL A 221 5.79 -13.16 -14.96
N SER A 222 4.61 -12.90 -14.38
CA SER A 222 3.34 -13.01 -15.10
C SER A 222 3.19 -12.00 -16.24
N GLY A 223 3.86 -10.86 -16.16
CA GLY A 223 3.87 -9.86 -17.23
C GLY A 223 4.88 -10.14 -18.37
N ASN A 224 5.76 -11.13 -18.19
CA ASN A 224 6.78 -11.51 -19.18
C ASN A 224 6.42 -12.81 -19.86
N ALA A 225 6.26 -12.80 -21.19
CA ALA A 225 5.83 -13.98 -21.95
C ALA A 225 6.79 -15.17 -21.83
N ILE A 226 8.11 -14.91 -21.77
CA ILE A 226 9.13 -15.99 -21.69
C ILE A 226 9.12 -16.61 -20.30
N PHE A 227 9.11 -15.78 -19.25
CA PHE A 227 9.14 -16.29 -17.87
C PHE A 227 7.82 -16.93 -17.47
N SER A 228 6.68 -16.42 -17.93
CA SER A 228 5.37 -17.02 -17.65
C SER A 228 5.23 -18.40 -18.30
N ASP A 229 5.69 -18.57 -19.53
CA ASP A 229 5.71 -19.86 -20.22
C ASP A 229 6.63 -20.86 -19.51
N TYR A 230 7.88 -20.46 -19.21
CA TYR A 230 8.87 -21.30 -18.54
C TYR A 230 8.41 -21.77 -17.15
N LEU A 231 7.79 -20.90 -16.36
CA LEU A 231 7.32 -21.20 -15.00
C LEU A 231 5.88 -21.73 -14.94
N HIS A 232 5.24 -21.89 -16.10
CA HIS A 232 3.84 -22.33 -16.21
C HIS A 232 2.86 -21.51 -15.37
N VAL A 233 3.07 -20.18 -15.31
CA VAL A 233 2.14 -19.24 -14.69
C VAL A 233 1.35 -18.49 -15.77
N PRO A 234 0.18 -17.92 -15.45
CA PRO A 234 -0.61 -17.19 -16.43
C PRO A 234 0.13 -15.97 -16.97
N TYR A 235 0.13 -15.78 -18.29
CA TYR A 235 0.64 -14.59 -18.91
C TYR A 235 -0.40 -13.47 -18.83
N LEU A 236 -0.08 -12.40 -18.13
CA LEU A 236 -0.95 -11.23 -17.90
C LEU A 236 -0.25 -9.98 -18.42
N ARG A 237 -0.53 -9.62 -19.65
CA ARG A 237 0.16 -8.52 -20.35
C ARG A 237 0.08 -7.19 -19.58
N GLY A 238 1.22 -6.61 -19.25
CA GLY A 238 1.33 -5.35 -18.52
C GLY A 238 1.25 -5.47 -17.01
N CYS A 239 1.11 -6.69 -16.46
CA CYS A 239 1.16 -6.93 -15.01
C CYS A 239 2.54 -6.60 -14.42
N ASP A 240 3.61 -6.73 -15.21
CA ASP A 240 5.00 -6.39 -14.87
C ASP A 240 5.19 -4.92 -14.47
N GLU A 241 4.30 -4.03 -14.87
CA GLU A 241 4.31 -2.63 -14.44
C GLU A 241 3.95 -2.42 -12.95
N LEU A 242 3.46 -3.45 -12.27
CA LEU A 242 3.31 -3.42 -10.81
C LEU A 242 4.66 -3.55 -10.08
N PHE A 243 5.70 -4.09 -10.74
CA PHE A 243 7.00 -4.30 -10.11
C PHE A 243 7.67 -2.99 -9.67
N PRO A 244 7.73 -1.90 -10.47
CA PRO A 244 8.21 -0.60 -10.00
C PRO A 244 7.44 -0.06 -8.79
N ILE A 245 6.11 -0.26 -8.71
CA ILE A 245 5.29 0.17 -7.58
C ILE A 245 5.64 -0.62 -6.31
N ALA A 246 5.78 -1.95 -6.44
CA ALA A 246 6.19 -2.80 -5.34
C ALA A 246 7.58 -2.41 -4.81
N MET A 247 8.54 -2.13 -5.71
CA MET A 247 9.89 -1.71 -5.34
C MET A 247 9.94 -0.31 -4.74
N ALA A 248 9.10 0.63 -5.18
CA ALA A 248 8.92 1.93 -4.52
C ALA A 248 8.43 1.75 -3.07
N SER A 249 7.45 0.86 -2.88
CA SER A 249 6.93 0.55 -1.54
C SER A 249 7.98 -0.08 -0.64
N ILE A 250 8.76 -1.02 -1.16
CA ILE A 250 9.88 -1.66 -0.44
C ILE A 250 10.93 -0.62 -0.04
N GLY A 251 11.35 0.23 -0.98
CA GLY A 251 12.33 1.28 -0.69
C GLY A 251 11.85 2.26 0.38
N ALA A 252 10.57 2.67 0.30
CA ALA A 252 9.96 3.53 1.30
C ALA A 252 9.89 2.86 2.69
N LEU A 253 9.48 1.58 2.76
CA LEU A 253 9.38 0.82 4.00
C LEU A 253 10.75 0.54 4.63
N LEU A 254 11.78 0.22 3.83
CA LEU A 254 13.15 0.03 4.31
C LEU A 254 13.70 1.30 4.96
N ALA A 255 13.50 2.44 4.32
CA ALA A 255 13.90 3.72 4.89
C ALA A 255 13.07 4.11 6.12
N TYR A 256 11.78 3.78 6.13
CA TYR A 256 10.89 4.01 7.26
C TYR A 256 11.31 3.18 8.49
N LEU A 257 11.76 1.94 8.32
CA LEU A 257 12.24 1.09 9.41
C LEU A 257 13.31 1.76 10.25
N TRP A 258 14.16 2.61 9.66
CA TRP A 258 15.17 3.37 10.40
C TRP A 258 14.54 4.26 11.48
N PHE A 259 13.41 4.90 11.19
CA PHE A 259 12.72 5.80 12.11
C PHE A 259 11.71 5.10 13.03
N ASN A 260 11.27 3.89 12.63
CA ASN A 260 10.29 3.11 13.37
C ASN A 260 10.92 2.02 14.26
N SER A 261 12.23 1.74 14.12
CA SER A 261 12.94 0.79 14.98
C SER A 261 13.04 1.30 16.42
N PRO A 262 12.97 0.42 17.43
CA PRO A 262 13.04 0.82 18.83
C PRO A 262 14.38 1.51 19.20
N PRO A 263 14.35 2.66 19.90
CA PRO A 263 13.17 3.43 20.30
C PRO A 263 12.56 4.19 19.12
N ALA A 264 11.28 3.93 18.80
CA ALA A 264 10.65 4.49 17.62
C ALA A 264 10.54 6.03 17.72
N GLU A 265 10.86 6.72 16.62
CA GLU A 265 10.68 8.17 16.49
C GLU A 265 9.29 8.53 15.92
N ILE A 266 8.64 7.58 15.24
CA ILE A 266 7.31 7.73 14.61
C ILE A 266 6.63 6.37 14.48
N TYR A 267 5.31 6.34 14.67
CA TYR A 267 4.46 5.19 14.41
C TYR A 267 3.79 5.29 13.05
N MET A 268 3.45 4.13 12.44
CA MET A 268 2.85 4.09 11.10
C MET A 268 1.45 4.71 11.12
N GLY A 269 0.62 4.33 12.08
CA GLY A 269 -0.74 4.85 12.26
C GLY A 269 -1.82 3.96 11.71
#